data_80754e2b98e4e5f89943bea35eb62345
#
_entry.id   80754e2b98e4e5f89943bea35eb62345
#
_cell.length_a   1.000
_cell.length_b   1.000
_cell.length_c   1.000
_cell.angle_alpha   90.00
_cell.angle_beta   90.00
_cell.angle_gamma   90.00
#
_symmetry.space_group_name_H-M   'P 1'
#
loop_
_entity.id
_entity.type
_entity.pdbx_description
1 polymer ?
#
loop_
_entity_poly.entity_id
_entity_poly.type
_entity_poly.pdbx_seq_one_letter_code
_entity_poly.pdbx_strand_id
1 'polypeptide(L)'
;MTDYINPVMQSNGKALSQNANWAAANKLPLTARQQAMMDAVDRLAKPIGQETTLYRADHDDFLKRLKVNNYQSMSDSQLRKALVGKTWTNDCLESTAYDSRDNPFWPQPGGSRSAGKHGQGGSVSGNREVLIRYHTAKSTRAAFIQPSQSEAVLAVGTHHKITGVRSTHTGPSRTYGSGKRVIELEIEVW
;
A
#
# COMPACT_ATOMS: atom_id res chain seq x y z
N MET A 1 22.14 -2.16 10.94
CA MET A 1 20.78 -2.19 11.52
C MET A 1 19.71 -2.44 10.48
N THR A 2 19.88 -1.91 9.26
CA THR A 2 19.08 -2.23 8.07
C THR A 2 19.14 -3.70 7.67
N ASP A 3 20.30 -4.35 7.85
CA ASP A 3 20.47 -5.78 7.52
C ASP A 3 19.68 -6.74 8.40
N TYR A 4 19.21 -6.28 9.56
CA TYR A 4 18.41 -7.13 10.45
C TYR A 4 16.91 -7.11 10.12
N ILE A 5 16.42 -6.01 9.57
CA ILE A 5 15.02 -5.88 9.16
C ILE A 5 14.79 -6.64 7.83
N ASN A 6 15.75 -6.61 6.93
CA ASN A 6 15.66 -7.18 5.60
C ASN A 6 15.51 -8.72 5.56
N PRO A 7 16.30 -9.50 6.31
CA PRO A 7 16.08 -10.96 6.40
C PRO A 7 14.77 -11.33 7.10
N VAL A 8 14.34 -10.52 8.07
CA VAL A 8 13.08 -10.73 8.78
C VAL A 8 11.88 -10.46 7.87
N MET A 9 11.97 -9.51 6.94
CA MET A 9 10.92 -9.22 5.95
C MET A 9 10.97 -10.17 4.73
N GLN A 10 12.12 -10.74 4.38
CA GLN A 10 12.29 -11.56 3.16
C GLN A 10 12.15 -13.07 3.38
N SER A 11 12.25 -13.57 4.61
CA SER A 11 12.17 -15.00 4.95
C SER A 11 10.95 -15.30 5.83
N ASN A 12 11.13 -16.16 6.82
CA ASN A 12 10.10 -16.42 7.85
C ASN A 12 9.62 -15.16 8.58
N GLY A 13 10.39 -14.11 8.55
CA GLY A 13 10.01 -12.80 9.07
C GLY A 13 9.00 -12.07 8.19
N LYS A 14 8.90 -12.36 6.90
CA LYS A 14 7.84 -11.82 6.04
C LYS A 14 6.45 -12.25 6.53
N ALA A 15 6.31 -13.52 6.90
CA ALA A 15 5.08 -14.01 7.53
C ALA A 15 4.84 -13.35 8.89
N LEU A 16 5.89 -13.08 9.65
CA LEU A 16 5.77 -12.45 10.97
C LEU A 16 5.37 -10.97 10.87
N SER A 17 5.97 -10.23 9.95
CA SER A 17 5.63 -8.81 9.71
C SER A 17 4.23 -8.65 9.10
N GLN A 18 3.87 -9.52 8.17
CA GLN A 18 2.51 -9.56 7.62
C GLN A 18 1.49 -9.91 8.69
N ASN A 19 1.80 -10.87 9.55
CA ASN A 19 0.94 -11.25 10.67
C ASN A 19 0.85 -10.14 11.72
N ALA A 20 1.92 -9.42 12.00
CA ALA A 20 1.91 -8.27 12.92
C ALA A 20 1.05 -7.14 12.36
N ASN A 21 1.27 -6.75 11.11
CA ASN A 21 0.46 -5.73 10.45
C ASN A 21 -1.01 -6.14 10.32
N TRP A 22 -1.28 -7.40 9.98
CA TRP A 22 -2.63 -7.92 9.92
C TRP A 22 -3.30 -7.90 11.30
N ALA A 23 -2.60 -8.34 12.35
CA ALA A 23 -3.11 -8.33 13.71
C ALA A 23 -3.39 -6.89 14.18
N ALA A 24 -2.47 -5.96 13.96
CA ALA A 24 -2.65 -4.55 14.31
C ALA A 24 -3.84 -3.94 13.56
N ALA A 25 -3.94 -4.16 12.25
CA ALA A 25 -5.05 -3.67 11.42
C ALA A 25 -6.42 -4.21 11.85
N ASN A 26 -6.44 -5.41 12.45
CA ASN A 26 -7.66 -6.02 12.98
C ASN A 26 -7.83 -5.84 14.49
N LYS A 27 -7.00 -5.01 15.12
CA LYS A 27 -7.02 -4.72 16.57
C LYS A 27 -6.88 -5.96 17.44
N LEU A 28 -6.12 -6.95 16.95
CA LEU A 28 -5.79 -8.16 17.69
C LEU A 28 -4.54 -7.94 18.55
N PRO A 29 -4.40 -8.64 19.69
CA PRO A 29 -3.22 -8.52 20.52
C PRO A 29 -1.97 -8.99 19.77
N LEU A 30 -0.91 -8.18 19.85
CA LEU A 30 0.40 -8.51 19.29
C LEU A 30 1.23 -9.29 20.30
N THR A 31 2.01 -10.24 19.82
CA THR A 31 3.08 -10.83 20.64
C THR A 31 4.18 -9.80 20.91
N ALA A 32 4.94 -9.96 21.98
CA ALA A 32 6.06 -9.06 22.30
C ALA A 32 7.06 -8.91 21.13
N ARG A 33 7.31 -10.01 20.40
CA ARG A 33 8.18 -9.99 19.22
C ARG A 33 7.60 -9.17 18.05
N GLN A 34 6.30 -9.29 17.81
CA GLN A 34 5.59 -8.52 16.78
C GLN A 34 5.59 -7.03 17.12
N GLN A 35 5.31 -6.71 18.37
CA GLN A 35 5.33 -5.32 18.84
C GLN A 35 6.74 -4.73 18.71
N ALA A 36 7.77 -5.42 19.20
CA ALA A 36 9.16 -4.95 19.10
C ALA A 36 9.61 -4.69 17.64
N MET A 37 9.13 -5.48 16.70
CA MET A 37 9.42 -5.30 15.28
C MET A 37 8.71 -4.04 14.73
N MET A 38 7.43 -3.84 15.04
CA MET A 38 6.71 -2.64 14.63
C MET A 38 7.35 -1.38 15.23
N ASP A 39 7.71 -1.41 16.50
CA ASP A 39 8.40 -0.32 17.18
C ASP A 39 9.77 -0.02 16.57
N ALA A 40 10.48 -1.05 16.11
CA ALA A 40 11.78 -0.86 15.45
C ALA A 40 11.65 -0.11 14.12
N VAL A 41 10.65 -0.47 13.31
CA VAL A 41 10.38 0.25 12.05
C VAL A 41 9.87 1.66 12.33
N ASP A 42 8.97 1.82 13.30
CA ASP A 42 8.45 3.13 13.66
C ASP A 42 9.54 4.08 14.16
N ARG A 43 10.52 3.59 14.93
CA ARG A 43 11.70 4.36 15.34
C ARG A 43 12.59 4.80 14.19
N LEU A 44 12.61 4.07 13.08
CA LEU A 44 13.35 4.45 11.87
C LEU A 44 12.60 5.49 11.04
N ALA A 45 11.28 5.60 11.22
CA ALA A 45 10.46 6.52 10.48
C ALA A 45 10.76 7.97 10.89
N LYS A 46 11.09 8.80 9.90
CA LYS A 46 11.39 10.23 10.03
C LYS A 46 10.47 11.02 9.13
N PRO A 47 10.26 12.32 9.42
CA PRO A 47 9.58 13.20 8.48
C PRO A 47 10.23 13.13 7.10
N ILE A 48 9.40 13.00 6.06
CA ILE A 48 9.88 12.91 4.67
C ILE A 48 10.61 14.21 4.25
N GLY A 49 10.22 15.34 4.84
CA GLY A 49 10.89 16.62 4.63
C GLY A 49 10.46 17.37 3.37
N GLN A 50 9.78 16.72 2.46
CA GLN A 50 9.20 17.30 1.25
C GLN A 50 7.85 16.67 0.93
N GLU A 51 7.03 17.37 0.16
CA GLU A 51 5.83 16.79 -0.41
C GLU A 51 6.22 15.77 -1.48
N THR A 52 5.65 14.59 -1.41
CA THR A 52 5.94 13.54 -2.40
C THR A 52 4.71 12.66 -2.63
N THR A 53 4.76 11.87 -3.68
CA THR A 53 3.73 10.88 -3.96
C THR A 53 4.31 9.49 -3.74
N LEU A 54 3.63 8.69 -2.92
CA LEU A 54 3.91 7.28 -2.73
C LEU A 54 2.83 6.43 -3.39
N TYR A 55 3.17 5.22 -3.76
CA TYR A 55 2.32 4.34 -4.57
C TYR A 55 2.10 3.00 -3.86
N ARG A 56 0.86 2.53 -3.85
CA ARG A 56 0.51 1.23 -3.33
C ARG A 56 -0.56 0.57 -4.20
N ALA A 57 -0.45 -0.72 -4.41
CA ALA A 57 -1.51 -1.54 -4.98
C ALA A 57 -2.03 -2.50 -3.91
N ASP A 58 -3.34 -2.52 -3.71
CA ASP A 58 -3.99 -3.30 -2.66
C ASP A 58 -5.15 -4.14 -3.24
N HIS A 59 -5.66 -5.05 -2.43
CA HIS A 59 -6.85 -5.83 -2.73
C HIS A 59 -8.13 -5.06 -2.38
N ASP A 60 -9.25 -5.60 -2.80
CA ASP A 60 -10.57 -5.04 -2.53
C ASP A 60 -10.93 -5.01 -1.03
N ASP A 61 -10.22 -5.79 -0.20
CA ASP A 61 -10.36 -5.73 1.27
C ASP A 61 -10.10 -4.33 1.83
N PHE A 62 -9.30 -3.51 1.14
CA PHE A 62 -9.14 -2.11 1.48
C PHE A 62 -10.48 -1.37 1.42
N LEU A 63 -11.26 -1.55 0.35
CA LEU A 63 -12.57 -0.93 0.19
C LEU A 63 -13.60 -1.49 1.19
N LYS A 64 -13.52 -2.78 1.48
CA LYS A 64 -14.39 -3.44 2.48
C LYS A 64 -14.17 -2.86 3.88
N ARG A 65 -12.91 -2.60 4.27
CA ARG A 65 -12.60 -1.90 5.53
C ARG A 65 -13.20 -0.50 5.58
N LEU A 66 -13.32 0.17 4.43
CA LEU A 66 -14.01 1.44 4.29
C LEU A 66 -15.54 1.29 4.14
N LYS A 67 -16.09 0.08 4.35
CA LYS A 67 -17.53 -0.26 4.23
C LYS A 67 -18.10 -0.07 2.82
N VAL A 68 -17.29 -0.32 1.81
CA VAL A 68 -17.69 -0.31 0.40
C VAL A 68 -17.55 -1.72 -0.17
N ASN A 69 -18.62 -2.53 -0.07
CA ASN A 69 -18.57 -3.95 -0.38
C ASN A 69 -18.98 -4.28 -1.83
N ASN A 70 -19.72 -3.39 -2.49
CA ASN A 70 -20.32 -3.62 -3.81
C ASN A 70 -19.77 -2.67 -4.89
N TYR A 71 -18.51 -2.26 -4.73
CA TYR A 71 -17.86 -1.26 -5.59
C TYR A 71 -17.90 -1.60 -7.09
N GLN A 72 -17.95 -2.88 -7.44
CA GLN A 72 -17.98 -3.33 -8.84
C GLN A 72 -19.25 -2.86 -9.57
N SER A 73 -20.38 -2.77 -8.87
CA SER A 73 -21.67 -2.33 -9.42
C SER A 73 -21.95 -0.82 -9.25
N MET A 74 -21.12 -0.12 -8.49
CA MET A 74 -21.30 1.31 -8.24
C MET A 74 -20.83 2.15 -9.44
N SER A 75 -21.55 3.21 -9.76
CA SER A 75 -21.04 4.25 -10.67
C SER A 75 -19.89 5.03 -10.05
N ASP A 76 -19.10 5.75 -10.86
CA ASP A 76 -18.02 6.60 -10.33
C ASP A 76 -18.55 7.70 -9.39
N SER A 77 -19.74 8.23 -9.68
CA SER A 77 -20.40 9.20 -8.80
C SER A 77 -20.75 8.59 -7.44
N GLN A 78 -21.27 7.36 -7.43
CA GLN A 78 -21.57 6.65 -6.19
C GLN A 78 -20.30 6.32 -5.40
N LEU A 79 -19.22 5.91 -6.09
CA LEU A 79 -17.92 5.67 -5.46
C LEU A 79 -17.35 6.94 -4.83
N ARG A 80 -17.37 8.05 -5.56
CA ARG A 80 -16.94 9.36 -5.03
C ARG A 80 -17.73 9.74 -3.79
N LYS A 81 -19.05 9.64 -3.83
CA LYS A 81 -19.92 9.94 -2.68
C LYS A 81 -19.64 9.04 -1.48
N ALA A 82 -19.31 7.77 -1.72
CA ALA A 82 -19.05 6.79 -0.66
C ALA A 82 -17.65 6.91 -0.05
N LEU A 83 -16.66 7.39 -0.78
CA LEU A 83 -15.25 7.31 -0.40
C LEU A 83 -14.60 8.67 -0.13
N VAL A 84 -14.86 9.70 -0.96
CA VAL A 84 -14.21 11.00 -0.80
C VAL A 84 -14.60 11.64 0.53
N GLY A 85 -13.60 12.16 1.23
CA GLY A 85 -13.74 12.74 2.56
C GLY A 85 -13.61 11.75 3.72
N LYS A 86 -13.59 10.44 3.46
CA LYS A 86 -13.30 9.46 4.53
C LYS A 86 -11.90 9.67 5.05
N THR A 87 -11.79 9.58 6.38
CA THR A 87 -10.52 9.71 7.10
C THR A 87 -10.32 8.52 8.02
N TRP A 88 -9.06 8.16 8.25
CA TRP A 88 -8.67 7.21 9.28
C TRP A 88 -7.24 7.48 9.74
N THR A 89 -6.89 6.90 10.87
CA THR A 89 -5.52 6.83 11.36
C THR A 89 -5.02 5.41 11.13
N ASN A 90 -3.81 5.27 10.66
CA ASN A 90 -3.23 3.96 10.39
C ASN A 90 -2.74 3.31 11.68
N ASP A 91 -3.30 2.14 12.01
CA ASP A 91 -2.95 1.36 13.21
C ASP A 91 -1.79 0.38 12.93
N CYS A 92 -1.29 0.32 11.72
CA CYS A 92 -0.23 -0.58 11.30
C CYS A 92 0.78 0.12 10.38
N LEU A 93 1.92 -0.53 10.16
CA LEU A 93 2.90 -0.09 9.18
C LEU A 93 2.35 -0.28 7.76
N GLU A 94 2.57 0.68 6.88
CA GLU A 94 2.05 0.63 5.52
C GLU A 94 3.17 0.71 4.49
N SER A 95 3.45 -0.42 3.83
CA SER A 95 4.44 -0.49 2.76
C SER A 95 3.94 0.18 1.49
N THR A 96 4.76 1.08 0.95
CA THR A 96 4.51 1.84 -0.28
C THR A 96 5.77 1.86 -1.14
N ALA A 97 5.66 2.33 -2.38
CA ALA A 97 6.82 2.60 -3.23
C ALA A 97 6.88 4.10 -3.57
N TYR A 98 8.06 4.69 -3.56
CA TYR A 98 8.23 6.09 -4.00
C TYR A 98 8.47 6.22 -5.51
N ASP A 99 8.66 5.12 -6.23
CA ASP A 99 8.63 5.08 -7.69
C ASP A 99 7.54 4.10 -8.14
N SER A 100 6.58 4.57 -8.92
CA SER A 100 5.50 3.73 -9.45
C SER A 100 6.01 2.61 -10.35
N ARG A 101 7.19 2.79 -10.98
CA ARG A 101 7.82 1.79 -11.86
C ARG A 101 8.36 0.58 -11.09
N ASP A 102 8.70 0.78 -9.83
CA ASP A 102 9.19 -0.28 -8.96
C ASP A 102 8.06 -1.02 -8.24
N ASN A 103 6.83 -0.49 -8.30
CA ASN A 103 5.67 -1.23 -7.82
C ASN A 103 5.22 -2.22 -8.91
N PRO A 104 5.39 -3.55 -8.69
CA PRO A 104 5.12 -4.56 -9.70
C PRO A 104 3.64 -4.66 -10.10
N PHE A 105 2.76 -4.05 -9.30
CA PHE A 105 1.31 -4.04 -9.52
C PHE A 105 0.82 -2.75 -10.17
N TRP A 106 1.67 -1.72 -10.24
CA TRP A 106 1.28 -0.45 -10.83
C TRP A 106 1.25 -0.54 -12.37
N PRO A 107 0.17 -0.11 -13.03
CA PRO A 107 0.10 -0.12 -14.48
C PRO A 107 1.17 0.80 -15.08
N GLN A 108 2.00 0.23 -15.96
CA GLN A 108 2.99 1.03 -16.67
C GLN A 108 2.38 1.62 -17.95
N PRO A 109 2.72 2.85 -18.32
CA PRO A 109 2.35 3.42 -19.63
C PRO A 109 2.84 2.50 -20.74
N GLY A 110 1.96 2.17 -21.70
CA GLY A 110 2.31 1.35 -22.87
C GLY A 110 2.16 -0.16 -22.67
N GLY A 111 1.66 -0.64 -21.52
CA GLY A 111 1.34 -2.07 -21.32
C GLY A 111 2.55 -3.00 -21.24
N SER A 112 3.77 -2.47 -21.38
CA SER A 112 5.00 -3.24 -21.20
C SER A 112 5.34 -3.31 -19.71
N ARG A 113 5.19 -4.47 -19.13
CA ARG A 113 5.82 -4.74 -17.85
C ARG A 113 7.31 -4.81 -18.07
N SER A 114 8.07 -3.89 -17.57
CA SER A 114 9.37 -4.26 -17.08
C SER A 114 9.12 -5.18 -15.90
N ALA A 115 9.31 -6.51 -16.11
CA ALA A 115 9.54 -7.40 -14.99
C ALA A 115 10.59 -6.70 -14.15
N GLY A 116 10.23 -6.32 -12.93
CA GLY A 116 11.15 -5.61 -12.05
C GLY A 116 12.49 -6.32 -12.10
N LYS A 117 13.58 -5.58 -12.13
CA LYS A 117 14.97 -6.07 -12.28
C LYS A 117 15.38 -7.10 -11.22
N HIS A 118 14.50 -7.42 -10.31
CA HIS A 118 14.69 -8.44 -9.29
C HIS A 118 13.87 -9.66 -9.65
N GLY A 119 14.56 -10.62 -10.29
CA GLY A 119 14.07 -11.92 -10.72
C GLY A 119 13.55 -12.83 -9.61
N GLN A 120 12.62 -12.34 -8.83
CA GLN A 120 11.78 -13.19 -8.01
C GLN A 120 10.56 -13.57 -8.85
N GLY A 121 10.68 -14.71 -9.53
CA GLY A 121 9.59 -15.44 -10.16
C GLY A 121 8.57 -15.94 -9.16
N GLY A 122 8.14 -15.10 -8.24
CA GLY A 122 6.97 -15.29 -7.42
C GLY A 122 5.76 -15.11 -8.33
N SER A 123 4.98 -16.16 -8.52
CA SER A 123 3.63 -16.07 -9.05
C SER A 123 2.92 -14.94 -8.30
N VAL A 124 2.76 -13.81 -8.94
CA VAL A 124 1.91 -12.73 -8.44
C VAL A 124 0.48 -13.20 -8.66
N SER A 125 0.06 -14.17 -7.86
CA SER A 125 -1.31 -14.61 -7.78
C SER A 125 -2.08 -13.57 -6.99
N GLY A 126 -2.80 -12.71 -7.65
CA GLY A 126 -3.69 -11.80 -6.96
C GLY A 126 -3.99 -10.58 -7.80
N ASN A 127 -5.26 -10.43 -8.09
CA ASN A 127 -5.78 -9.20 -8.66
C ASN A 127 -5.64 -8.09 -7.62
N ARG A 128 -4.94 -7.02 -7.97
CA ARG A 128 -4.92 -5.79 -7.20
C ARG A 128 -5.97 -4.87 -7.78
N GLU A 129 -7.11 -4.79 -7.12
CA GLU A 129 -8.27 -4.02 -7.60
C GLU A 129 -8.21 -2.56 -7.17
N VAL A 130 -7.30 -2.21 -6.26
CA VAL A 130 -7.18 -0.85 -5.72
C VAL A 130 -5.77 -0.34 -5.94
N LEU A 131 -5.64 0.79 -6.61
CA LEU A 131 -4.40 1.52 -6.79
C LEU A 131 -4.47 2.81 -5.99
N ILE A 132 -3.46 3.10 -5.19
CA ILE A 132 -3.47 4.21 -4.26
C ILE A 132 -2.27 5.12 -4.53
N ARG A 133 -2.53 6.42 -4.68
CA ARG A 133 -1.53 7.48 -4.62
C ARG A 133 -1.68 8.19 -3.30
N TYR A 134 -0.64 8.15 -2.50
CA TYR A 134 -0.55 8.90 -1.26
C TYR A 134 0.19 10.21 -1.51
N HIS A 135 -0.47 11.33 -1.31
CA HIS A 135 0.12 12.66 -1.33
C HIS A 135 0.55 13.00 0.10
N THR A 136 1.84 12.92 0.37
CA THR A 136 2.37 13.07 1.71
C THR A 136 2.72 14.53 2.01
N ALA A 137 2.41 14.98 3.21
CA ALA A 137 2.92 16.24 3.74
C ALA A 137 4.42 16.10 4.11
N LYS A 138 5.11 17.22 4.25
CA LYS A 138 6.53 17.25 4.68
C LYS A 138 6.74 16.60 6.05
N SER A 139 5.74 16.68 6.93
CA SER A 139 5.76 16.11 8.27
C SER A 139 5.43 14.63 8.33
N THR A 140 4.89 14.04 7.24
CA THR A 140 4.55 12.61 7.19
C THR A 140 5.77 11.77 7.50
N ARG A 141 5.64 10.84 8.45
CA ARG A 141 6.74 9.97 8.87
C ARG A 141 6.77 8.70 8.04
N ALA A 142 7.94 8.39 7.48
CA ALA A 142 8.19 7.15 6.76
C ALA A 142 9.60 6.64 7.02
N ALA A 143 9.77 5.31 6.98
CA ALA A 143 11.05 4.65 6.97
C ALA A 143 11.38 4.19 5.55
N PHE A 144 12.52 4.63 5.00
CA PHE A 144 13.04 4.16 3.72
C PHE A 144 13.88 2.92 3.98
N ILE A 145 13.29 1.74 3.74
CA ILE A 145 13.89 0.47 4.19
C ILE A 145 14.78 -0.15 3.12
N GLN A 146 14.38 -0.05 1.87
CA GLN A 146 15.08 -0.73 0.78
C GLN A 146 15.20 0.18 -0.45
N PRO A 147 16.29 0.97 -0.55
CA PRO A 147 16.47 1.89 -1.67
C PRO A 147 16.44 1.22 -3.05
N SER A 148 16.92 -0.03 -3.14
CA SER A 148 16.92 -0.81 -4.39
C SER A 148 15.52 -1.25 -4.85
N GLN A 149 14.51 -1.20 -3.97
CA GLN A 149 13.11 -1.52 -4.26
C GLN A 149 12.20 -0.31 -4.15
N SER A 150 12.78 0.87 -3.98
CA SER A 150 12.02 2.11 -3.79
C SER A 150 10.96 2.01 -2.69
N GLU A 151 11.23 1.19 -1.64
CA GLU A 151 10.26 0.94 -0.58
C GLU A 151 10.32 2.04 0.48
N ALA A 152 9.14 2.63 0.74
CA ALA A 152 8.90 3.51 1.87
C ALA A 152 7.78 2.92 2.73
N VAL A 153 8.00 2.84 4.03
CA VAL A 153 6.99 2.34 4.99
C VAL A 153 6.48 3.50 5.81
N LEU A 154 5.21 3.83 5.65
CA LEU A 154 4.54 4.83 6.47
C LEU A 154 4.45 4.36 7.91
N ALA A 155 4.70 5.27 8.84
CA ALA A 155 4.68 5.01 10.28
C ALA A 155 3.26 4.75 10.78
N VAL A 156 3.17 4.06 11.90
CA VAL A 156 1.92 3.95 12.67
C VAL A 156 1.49 5.35 13.12
N GLY A 157 0.19 5.58 13.14
CA GLY A 157 -0.38 6.87 13.54
C GLY A 157 -0.46 7.91 12.43
N THR A 158 -0.04 7.61 11.20
CA THR A 158 -0.29 8.52 10.07
C THR A 158 -1.78 8.67 9.80
N HIS A 159 -2.19 9.90 9.52
CA HIS A 159 -3.57 10.24 9.18
C HIS A 159 -3.76 10.21 7.67
N HIS A 160 -4.91 9.72 7.24
CA HIS A 160 -5.26 9.56 5.85
C HIS A 160 -6.60 10.20 5.54
N LYS A 161 -6.74 10.80 4.36
CA LYS A 161 -8.01 11.32 3.86
C LYS A 161 -8.12 11.06 2.36
N ILE A 162 -9.19 10.42 1.92
CA ILE A 162 -9.47 10.23 0.49
C ILE A 162 -9.92 11.56 -0.10
N THR A 163 -9.18 12.06 -1.08
CA THR A 163 -9.45 13.31 -1.79
C THR A 163 -9.97 13.09 -3.20
N GLY A 164 -9.66 11.93 -3.81
CA GLY A 164 -10.09 11.60 -5.16
C GLY A 164 -10.36 10.12 -5.34
N VAL A 165 -11.31 9.83 -6.23
CA VAL A 165 -11.66 8.47 -6.65
C VAL A 165 -11.97 8.49 -8.14
N ARG A 166 -11.39 7.55 -8.85
CA ARG A 166 -11.74 7.24 -10.23
C ARG A 166 -11.71 5.74 -10.46
N SER A 167 -12.36 5.25 -11.49
CA SER A 167 -12.22 3.87 -11.90
C SER A 167 -11.72 3.76 -13.33
N THR A 168 -10.95 2.72 -13.58
CA THR A 168 -10.52 2.35 -14.92
C THR A 168 -10.85 0.88 -15.17
N HIS A 169 -11.03 0.51 -16.42
CA HIS A 169 -11.11 -0.89 -16.81
C HIS A 169 -9.77 -1.28 -17.40
N THR A 170 -9.16 -2.28 -16.84
CA THR A 170 -7.90 -2.78 -17.37
C THR A 170 -8.15 -3.57 -18.65
N GLY A 171 -7.36 -3.28 -19.67
CA GLY A 171 -7.24 -4.16 -20.82
C GLY A 171 -6.76 -5.57 -20.38
N PRO A 172 -6.76 -6.55 -21.30
CA PRO A 172 -6.28 -7.89 -20.99
C PRO A 172 -4.82 -7.84 -20.54
N SER A 173 -4.58 -8.02 -19.26
CA SER A 173 -3.25 -8.11 -18.69
C SER A 173 -3.16 -9.37 -17.83
N ARG A 174 -1.95 -9.96 -17.75
CA ARG A 174 -1.72 -11.12 -16.88
C ARG A 174 -1.96 -10.82 -15.40
N THR A 175 -1.98 -9.52 -15.00
CA THR A 175 -2.16 -9.10 -13.60
C THR A 175 -3.61 -8.90 -13.23
N TYR A 176 -4.39 -8.33 -14.14
CA TYR A 176 -5.76 -7.89 -13.81
C TYR A 176 -6.84 -8.71 -14.54
N GLY A 177 -6.46 -9.63 -15.42
CA GLY A 177 -7.42 -10.28 -16.32
C GLY A 177 -8.03 -9.28 -17.30
N SER A 178 -8.88 -9.74 -18.20
CA SER A 178 -9.62 -8.87 -19.11
C SER A 178 -10.87 -8.30 -18.43
N GLY A 179 -11.05 -7.00 -18.52
CA GLY A 179 -12.30 -6.34 -18.14
C GLY A 179 -12.56 -6.15 -16.65
N LYS A 180 -11.58 -6.34 -15.78
CA LYS A 180 -11.75 -6.00 -14.36
C LYS A 180 -11.69 -4.49 -14.14
N ARG A 181 -12.61 -4.02 -13.31
CA ARG A 181 -12.62 -2.65 -12.83
C ARG A 181 -11.58 -2.48 -11.73
N VAL A 182 -10.73 -1.48 -11.90
CA VAL A 182 -9.73 -1.06 -10.91
C VAL A 182 -10.13 0.30 -10.37
N ILE A 183 -10.08 0.44 -9.06
CA ILE A 183 -10.37 1.69 -8.36
C ILE A 183 -9.06 2.39 -8.06
N GLU A 184 -8.92 3.62 -8.54
CA GLU A 184 -7.78 4.48 -8.23
C GLU A 184 -8.20 5.50 -7.18
N LEU A 185 -7.39 5.60 -6.13
CA LEU A 185 -7.60 6.49 -5.00
C LEU A 185 -6.48 7.52 -4.91
N GLU A 186 -6.85 8.77 -4.69
CA GLU A 186 -5.95 9.83 -4.26
C GLU A 186 -6.17 10.04 -2.75
N ILE A 187 -5.10 9.96 -1.97
CA ILE A 187 -5.16 10.02 -0.51
C ILE A 187 -4.13 11.03 -0.01
N GLU A 188 -4.57 12.03 0.73
CA GLU A 188 -3.68 12.90 1.52
C GLU A 188 -3.22 12.16 2.77
N VAL A 189 -1.93 12.34 3.13
CA VAL A 189 -1.30 11.69 4.29
C VAL A 189 -0.48 12.72 5.08
N TRP A 190 -0.70 12.81 6.40
CA TRP A 190 0.02 13.72 7.30
C TRP A 190 0.29 13.14 8.67
#